data_049d1fe381b542727c22de721ea2e481
#
_entry.id   049d1fe381b542727c22de721ea2e481
#
_cell.length_a   1.000
_cell.length_b   1.000
_cell.length_c   1.000
_cell.angle_alpha   90.00
_cell.angle_beta   90.00
_cell.angle_gamma   90.00
#
_symmetry.space_group_name_H-M   'P 1'
#
loop_
_entity.id
_entity.type
_entity.pdbx_description
1 polymer ?
#
loop_
_entity_poly.entity_id
_entity_poly.type
_entity_poly.pdbx_seq_one_letter_code
_entity_poly.pdbx_strand_id
1 'polypeptide(L)'
;MPPVRLLQRGLSRQPSQAVRGGLAWIAFPLLVAIGVVGCGPSRPATTRVTGTVTMDGEPVADADINFIPAAGRPASGRTDADGRFSLTTFVPGDGVQPGEHVVTVIKQVAKEGTTADIYQEHVDLLPPQYGSLQTSPLRATVEAGGSHDLTFDLDSAAAATKKPRR
;
A
#
# COMPACT_ATOMS: atom_id res chain seq x y z
N MET A 1 -29.20 -73.65 -60.30
CA MET A 1 -30.55 -73.25 -60.75
C MET A 1 -31.03 -72.13 -59.83
N PRO A 2 -31.49 -71.02 -60.39
CA PRO A 2 -31.76 -69.76 -59.72
C PRO A 2 -33.17 -69.74 -59.13
N PRO A 3 -33.65 -68.66 -58.59
CA PRO A 3 -33.72 -67.33 -59.26
C PRO A 3 -33.49 -66.07 -58.36
N VAL A 4 -33.15 -65.03 -59.08
CA VAL A 4 -33.24 -63.59 -58.93
C VAL A 4 -34.58 -63.08 -58.46
N ARG A 5 -34.61 -62.05 -57.63
CA ARG A 5 -35.56 -60.95 -57.56
C ARG A 5 -34.90 -59.77 -56.87
N LEU A 6 -34.52 -58.79 -57.60
CA LEU A 6 -35.17 -57.54 -58.10
C LEU A 6 -35.92 -56.69 -57.07
N LEU A 7 -35.34 -55.50 -56.95
CA LEU A 7 -35.94 -54.23 -56.83
C LEU A 7 -36.87 -53.91 -55.66
N GLN A 8 -36.47 -52.92 -54.87
CA GLN A 8 -37.29 -51.64 -54.92
C GLN A 8 -36.48 -50.49 -54.38
N ARG A 9 -36.41 -49.43 -55.17
CA ARG A 9 -35.98 -48.10 -54.86
C ARG A 9 -36.97 -47.52 -53.85
N GLY A 10 -36.45 -47.04 -52.73
CA GLY A 10 -37.13 -46.12 -51.83
C GLY A 10 -36.41 -44.78 -51.84
N LEU A 11 -36.78 -43.88 -52.70
CA LEU A 11 -36.44 -42.47 -52.59
C LEU A 11 -37.22 -41.92 -51.38
N SER A 12 -36.59 -41.75 -50.27
CA SER A 12 -37.09 -40.88 -49.22
C SER A 12 -36.43 -39.54 -49.36
N ARG A 13 -37.24 -38.59 -49.79
CA ARG A 13 -36.98 -37.15 -49.78
C ARG A 13 -36.58 -36.71 -48.39
N GLN A 14 -35.37 -36.23 -48.23
CA GLN A 14 -35.04 -35.43 -47.10
C GLN A 14 -35.73 -34.06 -47.17
N PRO A 15 -36.43 -33.60 -46.15
CA PRO A 15 -36.84 -32.25 -46.08
C PRO A 15 -35.65 -31.35 -45.78
N SER A 16 -35.44 -30.36 -46.62
CA SER A 16 -34.53 -29.26 -46.40
C SER A 16 -34.85 -28.57 -45.06
N GLN A 17 -34.04 -28.86 -44.05
CA GLN A 17 -34.05 -28.07 -42.81
C GLN A 17 -33.41 -26.72 -43.12
N ALA A 18 -34.26 -25.71 -43.21
CA ALA A 18 -33.89 -24.32 -43.32
C ALA A 18 -32.94 -23.98 -42.17
N VAL A 19 -31.79 -23.44 -42.53
CA VAL A 19 -30.82 -22.78 -41.63
C VAL A 19 -31.50 -21.58 -40.98
N ARG A 20 -32.12 -21.78 -39.82
CA ARG A 20 -32.66 -20.76 -38.94
C ARG A 20 -31.95 -20.89 -37.56
N GLY A 21 -30.72 -20.43 -37.47
CA GLY A 21 -29.98 -20.50 -36.22
C GLY A 21 -28.64 -19.75 -36.17
N GLY A 22 -28.37 -18.95 -37.22
CA GLY A 22 -27.04 -18.29 -37.32
C GLY A 22 -26.82 -17.02 -36.49
N LEU A 23 -27.86 -16.42 -35.93
CA LEU A 23 -27.71 -15.15 -35.21
C LEU A 23 -27.71 -15.26 -33.67
N ALA A 24 -28.20 -16.38 -33.14
CA ALA A 24 -28.29 -16.51 -31.66
C ALA A 24 -26.98 -16.87 -30.98
N TRP A 25 -26.01 -17.40 -31.72
CA TRP A 25 -24.72 -17.86 -31.14
C TRP A 25 -23.66 -16.77 -31.10
N ILE A 26 -23.84 -15.66 -31.83
CA ILE A 26 -22.89 -14.54 -31.86
C ILE A 26 -23.20 -13.52 -30.75
N ALA A 27 -24.46 -13.46 -30.29
CA ALA A 27 -24.85 -12.54 -29.24
C ALA A 27 -24.42 -12.95 -27.83
N PHE A 28 -24.20 -14.25 -27.60
CA PHE A 28 -23.84 -14.77 -26.26
C PHE A 28 -22.40 -14.46 -25.84
N PRO A 29 -21.36 -14.58 -26.70
CA PRO A 29 -19.99 -14.20 -26.30
C PRO A 29 -19.81 -12.66 -26.17
N LEU A 30 -20.62 -11.85 -26.86
CA LEU A 30 -20.53 -10.39 -26.72
C LEU A 30 -21.07 -9.88 -25.39
N LEU A 31 -22.05 -10.57 -24.81
CA LEU A 31 -22.61 -10.18 -23.50
C LEU A 31 -21.69 -10.53 -22.34
N VAL A 32 -20.85 -11.58 -22.48
CA VAL A 32 -19.86 -12.00 -21.47
C VAL A 32 -18.65 -11.07 -21.43
N ALA A 33 -18.31 -10.42 -22.56
CA ALA A 33 -17.16 -9.50 -22.62
C ALA A 33 -17.36 -8.16 -21.87
N ILE A 34 -18.60 -7.79 -21.57
CA ILE A 34 -18.90 -6.52 -20.88
C ILE A 34 -18.82 -6.66 -19.34
N GLY A 35 -18.75 -7.89 -18.82
CA GLY A 35 -18.76 -8.18 -17.37
C GLY A 35 -17.42 -8.07 -16.64
N VAL A 36 -16.31 -7.71 -17.30
CA VAL A 36 -14.96 -7.72 -16.69
C VAL A 36 -14.41 -6.31 -16.46
N VAL A 37 -15.25 -5.29 -16.43
CA VAL A 37 -14.85 -4.00 -15.86
C VAL A 37 -14.92 -4.15 -14.33
N GLY A 38 -13.96 -4.85 -13.77
CA GLY A 38 -13.79 -4.98 -12.35
C GLY A 38 -13.53 -3.61 -11.76
N CYS A 39 -14.48 -3.07 -10.98
CA CYS A 39 -14.22 -2.01 -10.03
C CYS A 39 -13.24 -2.54 -8.98
N GLY A 40 -11.95 -2.55 -9.29
CA GLY A 40 -10.91 -2.64 -8.29
C GLY A 40 -11.06 -1.44 -7.36
N PRO A 41 -10.89 -1.59 -6.03
CA PRO A 41 -10.91 -0.44 -5.13
C PRO A 41 -9.85 0.56 -5.62
N SER A 42 -10.30 1.74 -6.06
CA SER A 42 -9.40 2.82 -6.47
C SER A 42 -8.69 3.33 -5.21
N ARG A 43 -7.43 2.91 -5.03
CA ARG A 43 -6.58 3.44 -3.97
C ARG A 43 -6.19 4.86 -4.35
N PRO A 44 -6.18 5.79 -3.38
CA PRO A 44 -5.59 7.11 -3.62
C PRO A 44 -4.16 6.98 -4.14
N ALA A 45 -3.78 7.88 -5.05
CA ALA A 45 -2.43 7.92 -5.58
C ALA A 45 -1.42 8.20 -4.45
N THR A 46 -0.28 7.53 -4.49
CA THR A 46 0.85 7.74 -3.58
C THR A 46 2.07 8.21 -4.38
N THR A 47 2.96 8.91 -3.72
CA THR A 47 4.24 9.36 -4.25
C THR A 47 5.34 8.70 -3.45
N ARG A 48 6.33 8.12 -4.11
CA ARG A 48 7.46 7.47 -3.43
C ARG A 48 8.24 8.49 -2.61
N VAL A 49 8.44 8.19 -1.33
CA VAL A 49 9.23 9.01 -0.41
C VAL A 49 10.26 8.12 0.27
N THR A 50 11.51 8.52 0.15
CA THR A 50 12.67 8.00 0.87
C THR A 50 13.32 9.13 1.64
N GLY A 51 14.27 8.81 2.50
CA GLY A 51 15.04 9.85 3.18
C GLY A 51 15.94 9.30 4.25
N THR A 52 16.47 10.20 5.07
CA THR A 52 17.39 9.88 6.16
C THR A 52 16.98 10.62 7.42
N VAL A 53 17.09 9.94 8.56
CA VAL A 53 16.93 10.53 9.90
C VAL A 53 18.27 10.54 10.58
N THR A 54 18.67 11.72 11.05
CA THR A 54 19.87 11.92 11.87
C THR A 54 19.50 12.57 13.20
N MET A 55 20.33 12.44 14.19
CA MET A 55 20.25 13.17 15.45
C MET A 55 21.62 13.78 15.74
N ASP A 56 21.70 15.10 15.81
CA ASP A 56 22.96 15.84 15.92
C ASP A 56 23.99 15.44 14.85
N GLY A 57 23.51 15.10 13.64
CA GLY A 57 24.31 14.66 12.50
C GLY A 57 24.63 13.15 12.46
N GLU A 58 24.33 12.38 13.51
CA GLU A 58 24.53 10.93 13.55
C GLU A 58 23.29 10.16 13.06
N PRO A 59 23.44 9.09 12.25
CA PRO A 59 22.32 8.31 11.76
C PRO A 59 21.51 7.68 12.90
N VAL A 60 20.19 7.78 12.83
CA VAL A 60 19.26 7.13 13.76
C VAL A 60 18.76 5.83 13.16
N ALA A 61 19.37 4.71 13.57
CA ALA A 61 18.93 3.38 13.16
C ALA A 61 17.74 2.88 13.97
N ASP A 62 16.95 1.97 13.37
CA ASP A 62 15.82 1.27 14.03
C ASP A 62 14.75 2.20 14.60
N ALA A 63 14.57 3.39 14.04
CA ALA A 63 13.50 4.31 14.40
C ALA A 63 12.28 4.12 13.50
N ASP A 64 11.09 4.19 14.08
CA ASP A 64 9.83 4.22 13.35
C ASP A 64 9.50 5.66 12.99
N ILE A 65 9.35 5.94 11.69
CA ILE A 65 8.97 7.23 11.15
C ILE A 65 7.56 7.17 10.59
N ASN A 66 6.71 8.14 10.93
CA ASN A 66 5.33 8.21 10.47
C ASN A 66 5.03 9.58 9.87
N PHE A 67 4.39 9.57 8.71
CA PHE A 67 3.84 10.74 8.02
C PHE A 67 2.33 10.75 8.20
N ILE A 68 1.83 11.72 8.92
CA ILE A 68 0.43 11.78 9.35
C ILE A 68 -0.23 12.97 8.64
N PRO A 69 -1.09 12.74 7.63
CA PRO A 69 -1.82 13.80 6.95
C PRO A 69 -2.97 14.33 7.82
N ALA A 70 -3.46 15.52 7.50
CA ALA A 70 -4.67 16.06 8.13
C ALA A 70 -5.92 15.23 7.83
N ALA A 71 -5.95 14.57 6.67
CA ALA A 71 -6.98 13.64 6.27
C ALA A 71 -6.38 12.53 5.38
N GLY A 72 -6.88 11.31 5.55
CA GLY A 72 -6.39 10.16 4.79
C GLY A 72 -5.66 9.14 5.66
N ARG A 73 -4.88 8.28 5.01
CA ARG A 73 -4.15 7.20 5.69
C ARG A 73 -2.71 7.65 5.98
N PRO A 74 -2.21 7.46 7.20
CA PRO A 74 -0.80 7.67 7.51
C PRO A 74 0.10 6.71 6.71
N ALA A 75 1.29 7.18 6.40
CA ALA A 75 2.38 6.34 5.88
C ALA A 75 3.41 6.11 6.98
N SER A 76 4.01 4.93 6.98
CA SER A 76 5.03 4.57 7.95
C SER A 76 6.25 3.94 7.29
N GLY A 77 7.39 4.03 7.94
CA GLY A 77 8.63 3.38 7.58
C GLY A 77 9.49 3.14 8.81
N ARG A 78 10.56 2.37 8.64
CA ARG A 78 11.57 2.15 9.67
C ARG A 78 12.94 2.49 9.09
N THR A 79 13.78 3.11 9.89
CA THR A 79 15.14 3.44 9.48
C THR A 79 16.05 2.21 9.57
N ASP A 80 16.95 2.09 8.60
CA ASP A 80 18.03 1.11 8.59
C ASP A 80 19.25 1.57 9.42
N ALA A 81 20.36 0.81 9.35
CA ALA A 81 21.59 1.11 10.08
C ALA A 81 22.21 2.47 9.72
N ASP A 82 21.96 2.95 8.50
CA ASP A 82 22.46 4.25 7.99
C ASP A 82 21.43 5.38 8.22
N GLY A 83 20.36 5.11 8.98
CA GLY A 83 19.27 6.07 9.22
C GLY A 83 18.34 6.27 8.03
N ARG A 84 18.46 5.48 6.95
CA ARG A 84 17.65 5.59 5.75
C ARG A 84 16.29 4.94 5.93
N PHE A 85 15.25 5.55 5.35
CA PHE A 85 13.90 5.00 5.39
C PHE A 85 13.24 5.02 3.99
N SER A 86 12.22 4.18 3.85
CA SER A 86 11.27 4.20 2.74
C SER A 86 9.87 4.08 3.30
N LEU A 87 8.95 4.92 2.84
CA LEU A 87 7.60 5.00 3.37
C LEU A 87 6.63 4.07 2.64
N THR A 88 5.65 3.60 3.38
CA THR A 88 4.59 2.71 2.92
C THR A 88 3.23 3.18 3.45
N THR A 89 2.24 3.27 2.56
CA THR A 89 0.85 3.58 2.91
C THR A 89 -0.07 2.37 2.73
N PHE A 90 -0.06 1.72 1.57
CA PHE A 90 -0.97 0.62 1.22
C PHE A 90 -0.23 -0.68 0.88
N VAL A 91 0.89 -0.57 0.17
CA VAL A 91 1.75 -1.68 -0.21
C VAL A 91 3.21 -1.29 -0.01
N PRO A 92 4.11 -2.24 0.28
CA PRO A 92 5.50 -1.94 0.59
C PRO A 92 6.15 -1.00 -0.44
N GLY A 93 6.68 0.14 0.05
CA GLY A 93 7.41 1.11 -0.75
C GLY A 93 6.58 1.95 -1.72
N ASP A 94 5.24 1.97 -1.59
CA ASP A 94 4.37 2.80 -2.43
C ASP A 94 4.44 4.30 -2.09
N GLY A 95 4.98 4.64 -0.92
CA GLY A 95 5.20 6.01 -0.49
C GLY A 95 4.04 6.60 0.29
N VAL A 96 3.75 7.88 0.05
CA VAL A 96 2.84 8.73 0.83
C VAL A 96 1.81 9.37 -0.08
N GLN A 97 0.61 9.60 0.41
CA GLN A 97 -0.37 10.43 -0.29
C GLN A 97 0.15 11.87 -0.41
N PRO A 98 -0.02 12.56 -1.56
CA PRO A 98 0.38 13.94 -1.69
C PRO A 98 -0.33 14.86 -0.69
N GLY A 99 0.39 15.87 -0.20
CA GLY A 99 -0.14 16.84 0.76
C GLY A 99 0.84 17.19 1.86
N GLU A 100 0.35 17.90 2.87
CA GLU A 100 1.09 18.25 4.06
C GLU A 100 0.96 17.18 5.14
N HIS A 101 2.07 16.87 5.79
CA HIS A 101 2.17 15.85 6.82
C HIS A 101 2.87 16.37 8.06
N VAL A 102 2.35 15.99 9.22
CA VAL A 102 3.12 16.03 10.46
C VAL A 102 3.97 14.75 10.49
N VAL A 103 5.25 14.91 10.76
CA VAL A 103 6.16 13.76 10.83
C VAL A 103 6.47 13.45 12.29
N THR A 104 6.37 12.20 12.69
CA THR A 104 6.80 11.72 14.00
C THR A 104 7.89 10.69 13.86
N VAL A 105 8.84 10.69 14.79
CA VAL A 105 9.93 9.72 14.85
C VAL A 105 10.03 9.17 16.27
N ILE A 106 10.03 7.85 16.39
CA ILE A 106 10.06 7.13 17.68
C ILE A 106 11.11 6.04 17.58
N LYS A 107 11.97 5.91 18.60
CA LYS A 107 12.91 4.80 18.73
C LYS A 107 12.74 4.17 20.10
N GLN A 108 12.01 3.06 20.14
CA GLN A 108 11.72 2.34 21.37
C GLN A 108 12.63 1.12 21.53
N VAL A 109 13.16 0.96 22.72
CA VAL A 109 13.90 -0.24 23.13
C VAL A 109 13.22 -0.85 24.36
N ALA A 110 13.25 -2.17 24.45
CA ALA A 110 12.79 -2.85 25.65
C ALA A 110 13.71 -2.48 26.82
N LYS A 111 13.11 -2.14 27.96
CA LYS A 111 13.88 -1.84 29.17
C LYS A 111 14.54 -3.11 29.69
N GLU A 112 15.86 -3.10 29.82
CA GLU A 112 16.60 -4.24 30.39
C GLU A 112 16.13 -4.53 31.82
N GLY A 113 15.96 -5.82 32.13
CA GLY A 113 15.61 -6.30 33.48
C GLY A 113 14.12 -6.58 33.70
N THR A 114 13.26 -6.39 32.71
CA THR A 114 11.89 -6.86 32.82
C THR A 114 11.80 -8.30 32.32
N THR A 115 11.56 -9.24 33.22
CA THR A 115 11.23 -10.64 32.90
C THR A 115 10.08 -10.67 31.92
N ALA A 116 10.07 -11.69 31.03
CA ALA A 116 9.18 -11.89 29.89
C ALA A 116 7.67 -11.89 30.26
N ASP A 117 7.19 -10.77 30.80
CA ASP A 117 5.78 -10.50 31.01
C ASP A 117 5.24 -9.70 29.82
N ILE A 118 3.98 -9.94 29.50
CA ILE A 118 3.19 -9.30 28.43
C ILE A 118 3.16 -7.75 28.50
N TYR A 119 3.76 -7.15 29.51
CA TYR A 119 3.93 -5.71 29.73
C TYR A 119 5.39 -5.32 29.73
N GLN A 120 6.11 -5.48 28.58
CA GLN A 120 7.45 -4.93 28.48
C GLN A 120 7.37 -3.40 28.47
N GLU A 121 7.99 -2.79 29.48
CA GLU A 121 8.16 -1.35 29.53
C GLU A 121 9.15 -0.94 28.43
N HIS A 122 8.72 -0.07 27.52
CA HIS A 122 9.58 0.45 26.46
C HIS A 122 10.06 1.85 26.84
N VAL A 123 11.31 2.13 26.56
CA VAL A 123 11.91 3.45 26.74
C VAL A 123 12.15 4.04 25.35
N ASP A 124 11.68 5.25 25.14
CA ASP A 124 11.97 6.00 23.93
C ASP A 124 13.35 6.66 24.06
N LEU A 125 14.23 6.40 23.11
CA LEU A 125 15.59 6.94 23.09
C LEU A 125 15.69 8.30 22.43
N LEU A 126 14.60 8.76 21.77
CA LEU A 126 14.55 10.08 21.15
C LEU A 126 13.82 11.09 22.04
N PRO A 127 14.08 12.39 21.86
CA PRO A 127 13.34 13.42 22.56
C PRO A 127 11.84 13.28 22.35
N PRO A 128 11.02 13.26 23.42
CA PRO A 128 9.60 12.91 23.37
C PRO A 128 8.75 13.86 22.50
N GLN A 129 9.27 15.04 22.19
CA GLN A 129 8.59 15.98 21.29
C GLN A 129 8.44 15.39 19.88
N TYR A 130 9.39 14.59 19.37
CA TYR A 130 9.33 14.03 18.03
C TYR A 130 8.35 12.84 17.91
N GLY A 131 8.03 12.20 19.02
CA GLY A 131 7.15 11.04 19.06
C GLY A 131 5.65 11.38 19.07
N SER A 132 5.26 12.64 19.20
CA SER A 132 3.85 13.02 19.35
C SER A 132 3.40 13.93 18.21
N LEU A 133 2.21 13.63 17.65
CA LEU A 133 1.55 14.46 16.64
C LEU A 133 1.36 15.92 17.10
N GLN A 134 1.09 16.14 18.39
CA GLN A 134 0.81 17.45 18.97
C GLN A 134 2.07 18.29 19.22
N THR A 135 3.21 17.64 19.42
CA THR A 135 4.45 18.31 19.82
C THR A 135 5.54 18.26 18.76
N SER A 136 5.43 17.35 17.78
CA SER A 136 6.44 17.25 16.73
C SER A 136 6.54 18.55 15.94
N PRO A 137 7.75 19.12 15.81
CA PRO A 137 7.99 20.27 14.96
C PRO A 137 8.18 19.88 13.48
N LEU A 138 8.34 18.58 13.21
CA LEU A 138 8.67 18.08 11.88
C LEU A 138 7.46 18.15 10.95
N ARG A 139 7.68 18.73 9.78
CA ARG A 139 6.68 18.86 8.71
C ARG A 139 7.29 18.41 7.39
N ALA A 140 6.45 17.80 6.55
CA ALA A 140 6.82 17.48 5.19
C ALA A 140 5.66 17.78 4.25
N THR A 141 5.97 18.40 3.11
CA THR A 141 5.02 18.55 2.00
C THR A 141 5.46 17.62 0.89
N VAL A 142 4.55 16.72 0.48
CA VAL A 142 4.76 15.76 -0.59
C VAL A 142 3.93 16.18 -1.80
N GLU A 143 4.59 16.46 -2.90
CA GLU A 143 3.92 16.79 -4.15
C GLU A 143 3.49 15.51 -4.90
N ALA A 144 2.47 15.63 -5.75
CA ALA A 144 2.01 14.52 -6.55
C ALA A 144 3.01 14.18 -7.66
N GLY A 145 3.35 12.90 -7.78
CA GLY A 145 4.26 12.38 -8.82
C GLY A 145 5.74 12.49 -8.45
N GLY A 146 6.57 11.75 -9.20
CA GLY A 146 8.02 11.70 -8.95
C GLY A 146 8.40 10.87 -7.72
N SER A 147 9.52 11.26 -7.14
CA SER A 147 10.02 10.71 -5.86
C SER A 147 10.67 11.84 -5.07
N HIS A 148 10.52 11.78 -3.76
CA HIS A 148 11.11 12.73 -2.83
C HIS A 148 12.14 12.03 -1.95
N ASP A 149 13.26 12.70 -1.71
CA ASP A 149 14.29 12.29 -0.75
C ASP A 149 14.39 13.38 0.32
N LEU A 150 14.06 13.04 1.57
CA LEU A 150 13.91 13.98 2.66
C LEU A 150 14.91 13.68 3.78
N THR A 151 15.48 14.74 4.36
CA THR A 151 16.38 14.61 5.51
C THR A 151 15.76 15.27 6.73
N PHE A 152 15.72 14.53 7.84
CA PHE A 152 15.30 15.02 9.13
C PHE A 152 16.46 14.93 10.11
N ASP A 153 16.94 16.10 10.53
CA ASP A 153 17.95 16.18 11.57
C ASP A 153 17.27 16.55 12.89
N LEU A 154 17.39 15.67 13.86
CA LEU A 154 16.79 15.79 15.18
C LEU A 154 17.81 16.42 16.13
N ASP A 155 17.34 17.26 17.03
CA ASP A 155 18.15 17.92 18.04
C ASP A 155 17.94 17.24 19.41
N SER A 156 19.00 16.69 19.99
CA SER A 156 18.94 16.05 21.30
C SER A 156 18.69 17.05 22.43
N ALA A 157 19.15 18.28 22.30
CA ALA A 157 18.97 19.35 23.30
C ALA A 157 17.50 19.82 23.39
N ALA A 158 16.71 19.58 22.38
CA ALA A 158 15.29 19.94 22.36
C ALA A 158 14.45 19.23 23.44
N ALA A 159 14.95 18.11 23.99
CA ALA A 159 14.34 17.44 25.16
C ALA A 159 14.43 18.28 26.45
N ALA A 160 15.41 19.16 26.55
CA ALA A 160 15.72 19.91 27.78
C ALA A 160 14.77 21.09 28.06
N THR A 161 13.96 21.53 27.09
CA THR A 161 13.20 22.79 27.20
C THR A 161 11.82 22.66 27.80
N LYS A 162 11.30 21.48 28.11
CA LYS A 162 10.01 21.32 28.77
C LYS A 162 10.13 21.23 30.28
N LYS A 163 10.41 22.37 30.94
CA LYS A 163 10.24 22.51 32.38
C LYS A 163 8.78 22.21 32.75
N PRO A 164 8.49 21.28 33.69
CA PRO A 164 7.13 21.03 34.14
C PRO A 164 6.55 22.32 34.75
N ARG A 165 5.43 22.78 34.22
CA ARG A 165 4.61 23.76 34.91
C ARG A 165 3.97 23.06 36.11
N ARG A 166 4.32 23.54 37.31
CA ARG A 166 3.63 23.22 38.56
C ARG A 166 2.23 23.85 38.53
#